data_0d7717fefd26cff098f5669eb022baef
#
_entry.id   0d7717fefd26cff098f5669eb022baef
#
_cell.length_a   1.000
_cell.length_b   1.000
_cell.length_c   1.000
_cell.angle_alpha   90.00
_cell.angle_beta   90.00
_cell.angle_gamma   90.00
#
_symmetry.space_group_name_H-M   'P 1'
#
loop_
_entity.id
_entity.type
_entity.pdbx_description
1 polymer ?
#
loop_
_entity_poly.entity_id
_entity_poly.type
_entity_poly.pdbx_seq_one_letter_code
_entity_poly.pdbx_strand_id
1 'polypeptide(L)'
;MNYKFDIPAQTKSIIKVIGVGGGGSNAVKHMHKQGIKDVEFIICNTDKQALESSTVPNKLQIGADLTEGLGAGAKPERGRQAALESKEDIRNLLNQGTKMLFITAGMGGGTGTGAAPVIAQVAQELGILTVGIVTAPFVFEGKRKREQAEQGIRELSEHCD
;
A
#
# COMPACT_ATOMS: atom_id res chain seq x y z
N MET A 1 -7.86 41.13 -25.48
CA MET A 1 -6.91 40.33 -24.67
C MET A 1 -7.51 38.96 -24.45
N ASN A 2 -6.95 37.96 -25.10
CA ASN A 2 -7.38 36.57 -24.88
C ASN A 2 -6.53 36.02 -23.72
N TYR A 3 -7.11 35.93 -22.53
CA TYR A 3 -6.49 35.19 -21.42
C TYR A 3 -6.64 33.68 -21.74
N LYS A 4 -5.56 33.03 -22.14
CA LYS A 4 -5.47 31.59 -22.11
C LYS A 4 -5.28 31.21 -20.65
N PHE A 5 -6.33 30.65 -20.05
CA PHE A 5 -6.15 29.86 -18.84
C PHE A 5 -5.45 28.57 -19.23
N ASP A 6 -4.18 28.46 -18.97
CA ASP A 6 -3.52 27.17 -18.91
C ASP A 6 -4.13 26.42 -17.73
N ILE A 7 -5.07 25.54 -18.04
CA ILE A 7 -5.49 24.53 -17.06
C ILE A 7 -4.26 23.64 -16.87
N PRO A 8 -3.64 23.63 -15.69
CA PRO A 8 -2.49 22.74 -15.47
C PRO A 8 -2.95 21.32 -15.79
N ALA A 9 -2.22 20.65 -16.69
CA ALA A 9 -2.42 19.24 -16.96
C ALA A 9 -2.46 18.51 -15.61
N GLN A 10 -3.56 17.87 -15.34
CA GLN A 10 -3.95 17.17 -14.11
C GLN A 10 -2.91 17.27 -12.99
N THR A 11 -3.15 18.17 -12.07
CA THR A 11 -2.36 18.20 -10.83
C THR A 11 -2.46 16.82 -10.21
N LYS A 12 -1.35 16.08 -10.22
CA LYS A 12 -1.25 14.79 -9.53
C LYS A 12 -1.68 15.00 -8.10
N SER A 13 -2.57 14.15 -7.60
CA SER A 13 -3.09 14.29 -6.25
C SER A 13 -1.95 14.28 -5.24
N ILE A 14 -1.95 15.25 -4.33
CA ILE A 14 -0.96 15.35 -3.25
C ILE A 14 -1.23 14.34 -2.14
N ILE A 15 -2.44 13.80 -2.08
CA ILE A 15 -2.84 12.76 -1.11
C ILE A 15 -3.00 11.44 -1.85
N LYS A 16 -2.32 10.42 -1.37
CA LYS A 16 -2.44 9.05 -1.87
C LYS A 16 -2.88 8.11 -0.78
N VAL A 17 -3.68 7.12 -1.16
CA VAL A 17 -4.08 6.00 -0.30
C VAL A 17 -3.61 4.72 -0.99
N ILE A 18 -2.77 3.97 -0.34
CA ILE A 18 -2.27 2.69 -0.83
C ILE A 18 -2.80 1.54 0.04
N GLY A 19 -3.48 0.61 -0.59
CA GLY A 19 -3.91 -0.64 0.03
C GLY A 19 -2.91 -1.75 -0.24
N VAL A 20 -2.39 -2.37 0.82
CA VAL A 20 -1.31 -3.36 0.74
C VAL A 20 -1.83 -4.74 1.12
N GLY A 21 -1.65 -5.70 0.22
CA GLY A 21 -2.16 -7.05 0.37
C GLY A 21 -3.67 -7.16 0.14
N GLY A 22 -4.25 -8.31 0.42
CA GLY A 22 -5.66 -8.58 0.17
C GLY A 22 -6.61 -7.70 0.98
N GLY A 23 -6.37 -7.57 2.28
CA GLY A 23 -7.20 -6.76 3.17
C GLY A 23 -7.12 -5.27 2.85
N GLY A 24 -5.92 -4.75 2.63
CA GLY A 24 -5.71 -3.35 2.26
C GLY A 24 -6.30 -3.02 0.89
N SER A 25 -6.11 -3.88 -0.09
CA SER A 25 -6.70 -3.72 -1.43
C SER A 25 -8.22 -3.70 -1.38
N ASN A 26 -8.82 -4.52 -0.54
CA ASN A 26 -10.27 -4.56 -0.35
C ASN A 26 -10.81 -3.26 0.27
N ALA A 27 -10.11 -2.72 1.25
CA ALA A 27 -10.46 -1.43 1.86
C ALA A 27 -10.38 -0.29 0.83
N VAL A 28 -9.31 -0.23 0.04
CA VAL A 28 -9.15 0.78 -1.02
C VAL A 28 -10.21 0.63 -2.10
N LYS A 29 -10.53 -0.59 -2.51
CA LYS A 29 -11.62 -0.84 -3.47
C LYS A 29 -12.94 -0.26 -2.98
N HIS A 30 -13.24 -0.43 -1.71
CA HIS A 30 -14.45 0.12 -1.10
C HIS A 30 -14.43 1.66 -1.09
N MET A 31 -13.32 2.27 -0.69
CA MET A 31 -13.14 3.73 -0.68
C MET A 31 -13.24 4.33 -2.08
N HIS A 32 -12.64 3.68 -3.08
CA HIS A 32 -12.68 4.11 -4.48
C HIS A 32 -14.12 4.17 -5.02
N LYS A 33 -14.96 3.21 -4.64
CA LYS A 33 -16.39 3.21 -5.00
C LYS A 33 -17.18 4.38 -4.42
N GLN A 34 -16.73 4.97 -3.32
CA GLN A 34 -17.38 6.12 -2.69
C GLN A 34 -17.19 7.42 -3.48
N GLY A 35 -16.33 7.42 -4.49
CA GLY A 35 -16.10 8.59 -5.35
C GLY A 35 -15.44 9.77 -4.64
N ILE A 36 -14.55 9.50 -3.68
CA ILE A 36 -13.77 10.53 -2.96
C ILE A 36 -12.88 11.27 -3.97
N LYS A 37 -12.99 12.60 -4.01
CA LYS A 37 -12.23 13.44 -4.94
C LYS A 37 -10.88 13.85 -4.38
N ASP A 38 -9.95 14.19 -5.28
CA ASP A 38 -8.63 14.76 -4.98
C ASP A 38 -7.71 13.81 -4.20
N VAL A 39 -8.01 12.52 -4.23
CA VAL A 39 -7.21 11.44 -3.64
C VAL A 39 -6.92 10.40 -4.70
N GLU A 40 -5.67 10.00 -4.81
CA GLU A 40 -5.26 8.89 -5.68
C GLU A 40 -5.29 7.58 -4.89
N PHE A 41 -6.04 6.62 -5.39
CA PHE A 41 -6.14 5.29 -4.80
C PHE A 41 -5.26 4.31 -5.54
N ILE A 42 -4.48 3.54 -4.79
CA ILE A 42 -3.53 2.55 -5.31
C ILE A 42 -3.73 1.24 -4.57
N ILE A 43 -3.70 0.13 -5.28
CA ILE A 43 -3.60 -1.19 -4.67
C ILE A 43 -2.24 -1.81 -4.97
N CYS A 44 -1.68 -2.46 -3.96
CA CYS A 44 -0.36 -3.08 -4.01
C CYS A 44 -0.45 -4.52 -3.52
N ASN A 45 0.02 -5.47 -4.30
CA ASN A 45 -0.04 -6.88 -3.91
C ASN A 45 1.07 -7.69 -4.58
N THR A 46 1.36 -8.84 -4.00
CA THR A 46 2.18 -9.91 -4.58
C THR A 46 1.35 -10.87 -5.43
N ASP A 47 0.04 -10.87 -5.25
CA ASP A 47 -0.91 -11.70 -6.00
C ASP A 47 -1.40 -10.97 -7.25
N LYS A 48 -0.92 -11.42 -8.41
CA LYS A 48 -1.24 -10.83 -9.70
C LYS A 48 -2.73 -10.94 -10.04
N GLN A 49 -3.35 -12.08 -9.78
CA GLN A 49 -4.77 -12.30 -10.07
C GLN A 49 -5.66 -11.36 -9.23
N ALA A 50 -5.31 -11.17 -7.96
CA ALA A 50 -6.03 -10.24 -7.09
C ALA A 50 -5.97 -8.80 -7.63
N LEU A 51 -4.83 -8.38 -8.15
CA LEU A 51 -4.67 -7.06 -8.79
C LEU A 51 -5.50 -6.95 -10.05
N GLU A 52 -5.42 -7.94 -10.94
CA GLU A 52 -6.12 -7.93 -12.24
C GLU A 52 -7.65 -7.92 -12.07
N SER A 53 -8.16 -8.57 -11.04
CA SER A 53 -9.61 -8.63 -10.76
C SER A 53 -10.18 -7.37 -10.12
N SER A 54 -9.34 -6.44 -9.69
CA SER A 54 -9.79 -5.21 -9.03
C SER A 54 -10.17 -4.12 -10.05
N THR A 55 -11.20 -3.32 -9.70
CA THR A 55 -11.63 -2.16 -10.47
C THR A 55 -10.81 -0.89 -10.18
N VAL A 56 -9.96 -0.90 -9.17
CA VAL A 56 -9.05 0.23 -8.87
C VAL A 56 -8.02 0.35 -10.00
N PRO A 57 -7.90 1.52 -10.66
CA PRO A 57 -7.07 1.63 -11.86
C PRO A 57 -5.57 1.62 -11.57
N ASN A 58 -5.13 2.16 -10.45
CA ASN A 58 -3.71 2.23 -10.11
C ASN A 58 -3.28 1.01 -9.32
N LYS A 59 -2.46 0.19 -9.94
CA LYS A 59 -2.03 -1.12 -9.41
C LYS A 59 -0.52 -1.21 -9.39
N LEU A 60 0.03 -1.70 -8.29
CA LEU A 60 1.45 -2.00 -8.16
C LEU A 60 1.63 -3.47 -7.76
N GLN A 61 2.19 -4.27 -8.65
CA GLN A 61 2.64 -5.61 -8.31
C GLN A 61 4.04 -5.53 -7.70
N ILE A 62 4.22 -6.13 -6.54
CA ILE A 62 5.52 -6.22 -5.87
C ILE A 62 6.00 -7.65 -5.83
N GLY A 63 7.34 -7.82 -5.86
CA GLY A 63 7.98 -9.13 -5.74
C GLY A 63 7.64 -10.09 -6.86
N ALA A 64 7.52 -9.61 -8.10
CA ALA A 64 7.14 -10.43 -9.25
C ALA A 64 8.11 -11.60 -9.47
N ASP A 65 9.40 -11.39 -9.32
CA ASP A 65 10.42 -12.44 -9.47
C ASP A 65 10.39 -13.40 -8.29
N LEU A 66 10.28 -12.87 -7.07
CA LEU A 66 10.28 -13.68 -5.85
C LEU A 66 9.04 -14.59 -5.73
N THR A 67 7.88 -14.07 -6.08
CA THR A 67 6.60 -14.77 -5.85
C THR A 67 5.97 -15.35 -7.11
N GLU A 68 6.49 -15.02 -8.28
CA GLU A 68 5.91 -15.42 -9.58
C GLU A 68 4.42 -15.03 -9.72
N GLY A 69 4.00 -13.98 -8.99
CA GLY A 69 2.61 -13.54 -8.96
C GLY A 69 1.66 -14.39 -8.12
N LEU A 70 2.18 -15.35 -7.37
CA LEU A 70 1.38 -16.31 -6.58
C LEU A 70 1.11 -15.86 -5.12
N GLY A 71 1.60 -14.69 -4.75
CA GLY A 71 1.42 -14.17 -3.39
C GLY A 71 2.53 -14.57 -2.42
N ALA A 72 2.41 -14.11 -1.17
CA ALA A 72 3.41 -14.30 -0.12
C ALA A 72 3.22 -15.58 0.72
N GLY A 73 2.15 -16.34 0.49
CA GLY A 73 1.88 -17.57 1.22
C GLY A 73 1.70 -17.37 2.73
N ALA A 74 1.06 -16.30 3.16
CA ALA A 74 0.85 -15.93 4.56
C ALA A 74 2.16 -15.78 5.38
N LYS A 75 3.28 -15.50 4.72
CA LYS A 75 4.59 -15.31 5.35
C LYS A 75 5.00 -13.85 5.29
N PRO A 76 5.03 -13.11 6.41
CA PRO A 76 5.41 -11.69 6.44
C PRO A 76 6.81 -11.42 5.87
N GLU A 77 7.78 -12.28 6.15
CA GLU A 77 9.13 -12.11 5.61
C GLU A 77 9.15 -12.16 4.07
N ARG A 78 8.32 -13.00 3.47
CA ARG A 78 8.18 -13.06 2.01
C ARG A 78 7.52 -11.79 1.45
N GLY A 79 6.54 -11.25 2.16
CA GLY A 79 5.94 -9.96 1.83
C GLY A 79 6.95 -8.80 1.92
N ARG A 80 7.77 -8.82 2.95
CA ARG A 80 8.86 -7.85 3.14
C ARG A 80 9.88 -7.92 2.01
N GLN A 81 10.36 -9.11 1.67
CA GLN A 81 11.33 -9.31 0.57
C GLN A 81 10.73 -8.89 -0.77
N ALA A 82 9.45 -9.14 -1.01
CA ALA A 82 8.75 -8.69 -2.21
C ALA A 82 8.75 -7.16 -2.32
N ALA A 83 8.50 -6.45 -1.24
CA ALA A 83 8.55 -4.99 -1.22
C ALA A 83 9.97 -4.46 -1.43
N LEU A 84 10.98 -5.12 -0.85
CA LEU A 84 12.39 -4.75 -1.06
C LEU A 84 12.82 -4.95 -2.50
N GLU A 85 12.39 -6.02 -3.15
CA GLU A 85 12.63 -6.26 -4.59
C GLU A 85 12.07 -5.11 -5.44
N SER A 86 10.90 -4.61 -5.10
CA SER A 86 10.19 -3.57 -5.84
C SER A 86 10.35 -2.16 -5.25
N LYS A 87 11.38 -1.95 -4.43
CA LYS A 87 11.59 -0.69 -3.69
C LYS A 87 11.66 0.53 -4.61
N GLU A 88 12.31 0.41 -5.77
CA GLU A 88 12.42 1.51 -6.73
C GLU A 88 11.07 1.83 -7.38
N ASP A 89 10.25 0.83 -7.69
CA ASP A 89 8.91 1.04 -8.22
C ASP A 89 8.01 1.75 -7.18
N ILE A 90 8.13 1.36 -5.92
CA ILE A 90 7.43 2.02 -4.81
C ILE A 90 7.89 3.48 -4.70
N ARG A 91 9.19 3.73 -4.73
CA ARG A 91 9.76 5.08 -4.68
C ARG A 91 9.26 5.95 -5.83
N ASN A 92 9.30 5.45 -7.05
CA ASN A 92 8.85 6.16 -8.24
C ASN A 92 7.35 6.49 -8.16
N LEU A 93 6.55 5.57 -7.65
CA LEU A 93 5.12 5.77 -7.47
C LEU A 93 4.83 6.89 -6.46
N LEU A 94 5.55 6.93 -5.34
CA LEU A 94 5.35 7.90 -4.27
C LEU A 94 6.00 9.24 -4.58
N ASN A 95 7.08 9.28 -5.36
CA ASN A 95 7.86 10.49 -5.65
C ASN A 95 7.24 11.32 -6.79
N GLN A 96 5.92 11.48 -6.80
CA GLN A 96 5.19 12.23 -7.83
C GLN A 96 4.35 13.36 -7.22
N GLY A 97 4.97 14.20 -6.43
CA GLY A 97 4.30 15.32 -5.76
C GLY A 97 3.48 14.92 -4.54
N THR A 98 3.63 13.70 -4.05
CA THR A 98 2.93 13.21 -2.86
C THR A 98 3.39 13.97 -1.62
N LYS A 99 2.43 14.49 -0.84
CA LYS A 99 2.66 15.18 0.44
C LYS A 99 2.16 14.38 1.62
N MET A 100 1.14 13.57 1.41
CA MET A 100 0.52 12.74 2.44
C MET A 100 0.18 11.37 1.88
N LEU A 101 0.53 10.34 2.62
CA LEU A 101 0.26 8.94 2.28
C LEU A 101 -0.49 8.26 3.42
N PHE A 102 -1.63 7.66 3.08
CA PHE A 102 -2.33 6.71 3.93
C PHE A 102 -1.99 5.30 3.46
N ILE A 103 -1.47 4.48 4.37
CA ILE A 103 -1.21 3.06 4.13
C ILE A 103 -2.27 2.26 4.86
N THR A 104 -3.04 1.45 4.13
CA THR A 104 -4.01 0.54 4.74
C THR A 104 -3.63 -0.90 4.46
N ALA A 105 -3.66 -1.72 5.51
CA ALA A 105 -3.29 -3.14 5.43
C ALA A 105 -4.04 -3.95 6.48
N GLY A 106 -4.35 -5.19 6.15
CA GLY A 106 -4.76 -6.18 7.14
C GLY A 106 -3.52 -6.85 7.72
N MET A 107 -3.28 -6.68 9.00
CA MET A 107 -2.15 -7.30 9.70
C MET A 107 -2.44 -8.74 10.08
N GLY A 108 -1.42 -9.58 10.05
CA GLY A 108 -1.50 -11.01 10.35
C GLY A 108 -1.30 -11.91 9.13
N GLY A 109 -1.46 -11.40 7.92
CA GLY A 109 -1.15 -12.10 6.68
C GLY A 109 0.31 -11.94 6.24
N GLY A 110 0.59 -12.26 4.99
CA GLY A 110 1.95 -12.18 4.45
C GLY A 110 2.28 -10.80 3.89
N THR A 111 1.61 -10.41 2.81
CA THR A 111 1.95 -9.19 2.05
C THR A 111 1.71 -7.93 2.87
N GLY A 112 0.53 -7.75 3.43
CA GLY A 112 0.20 -6.54 4.20
C GLY A 112 1.13 -6.35 5.39
N THR A 113 1.33 -7.41 6.16
CA THR A 113 2.17 -7.38 7.37
C THR A 113 3.63 -7.05 7.06
N GLY A 114 4.19 -7.68 6.02
CA GLY A 114 5.61 -7.54 5.68
C GLY A 114 5.92 -6.34 4.81
N ALA A 115 5.07 -6.03 3.83
CA ALA A 115 5.33 -4.98 2.86
C ALA A 115 4.96 -3.57 3.35
N ALA A 116 3.91 -3.41 4.15
CA ALA A 116 3.48 -2.09 4.62
C ALA A 116 4.59 -1.31 5.34
N PRO A 117 5.39 -1.92 6.25
CA PRO A 117 6.52 -1.21 6.87
C PRO A 117 7.57 -0.72 5.88
N VAL A 118 7.85 -1.50 4.83
CA VAL A 118 8.81 -1.11 3.78
C VAL A 118 8.29 0.11 3.00
N ILE A 119 7.02 0.11 2.65
CA ILE A 119 6.38 1.23 1.95
C ILE A 119 6.41 2.49 2.83
N ALA A 120 6.11 2.35 4.11
CA ALA A 120 6.19 3.45 5.07
C ALA A 120 7.61 4.02 5.19
N GLN A 121 8.62 3.16 5.22
CA GLN A 121 10.02 3.57 5.25
C GLN A 121 10.40 4.38 4.00
N VAL A 122 9.98 3.94 2.82
CA VAL A 122 10.23 4.69 1.57
C VAL A 122 9.55 6.06 1.63
N ALA A 123 8.31 6.12 2.10
CA ALA A 123 7.59 7.39 2.26
C ALA A 123 8.30 8.33 3.24
N GLN A 124 8.78 7.81 4.37
CA GLN A 124 9.56 8.55 5.35
C GLN A 124 10.85 9.12 4.74
N GLU A 125 11.59 8.32 3.98
CA GLU A 125 12.80 8.74 3.28
C GLU A 125 12.54 9.88 2.27
N LEU A 126 11.34 9.91 1.68
CA LEU A 126 10.90 10.95 0.74
C LEU A 126 10.31 12.19 1.43
N GLY A 127 10.26 12.22 2.76
CA GLY A 127 9.68 13.34 3.52
C GLY A 127 8.16 13.44 3.42
N ILE A 128 7.47 12.34 3.13
CA ILE A 128 6.02 12.29 3.01
C ILE A 128 5.40 12.05 4.38
N LEU A 129 4.40 12.86 4.75
CA LEU A 129 3.59 12.60 5.95
C LEU A 129 2.85 11.28 5.79
N THR A 130 3.12 10.32 6.67
CA THR A 130 2.66 8.94 6.53
C THR A 130 1.77 8.52 7.69
N VAL A 131 0.58 8.03 7.37
CA VAL A 131 -0.41 7.53 8.33
C VAL A 131 -0.74 6.08 8.00
N GLY A 132 -0.57 5.19 8.97
CA GLY A 132 -0.97 3.78 8.84
C GLY A 132 -2.37 3.55 9.43
N ILE A 133 -3.24 2.91 8.68
CA ILE A 133 -4.57 2.49 9.13
C ILE A 133 -4.67 0.99 8.90
N VAL A 134 -4.61 0.22 9.96
CA VAL A 134 -4.51 -1.23 9.87
C VAL A 134 -5.59 -1.94 10.67
N THR A 135 -5.92 -3.16 10.23
CA THR A 135 -6.77 -4.06 10.99
C THR A 135 -5.92 -5.12 11.67
N ALA A 136 -6.28 -5.49 12.90
CA ALA A 136 -5.68 -6.61 13.61
C ALA A 136 -6.59 -7.83 13.51
N PRO A 137 -6.03 -9.06 13.52
CA PRO A 137 -6.84 -10.28 13.49
C PRO A 137 -7.64 -10.44 14.79
N PHE A 138 -8.81 -11.05 14.65
CA PHE A 138 -9.62 -11.44 15.81
C PHE A 138 -8.95 -12.57 16.59
N VAL A 139 -9.32 -12.72 17.88
CA VAL A 139 -8.77 -13.76 18.77
C VAL A 139 -8.93 -15.16 18.19
N PHE A 140 -10.06 -15.44 17.53
CA PHE A 140 -10.34 -16.74 16.92
C PHE A 140 -9.52 -17.06 15.66
N GLU A 141 -8.81 -16.09 15.08
CA GLU A 141 -7.93 -16.32 13.94
C GLU A 141 -6.61 -16.99 14.30
N GLY A 142 -6.31 -17.09 15.59
CA GLY A 142 -5.19 -17.81 16.13
C GLY A 142 -4.02 -16.96 16.62
N LYS A 143 -3.23 -17.57 17.50
CA LYS A 143 -2.10 -16.92 18.17
C LYS A 143 -1.02 -16.48 17.19
N ARG A 144 -0.70 -17.32 16.20
CA ARG A 144 0.34 -17.03 15.20
C ARG A 144 0.03 -15.77 14.40
N LYS A 145 -1.21 -15.60 13.93
CA LYS A 145 -1.62 -14.41 13.19
C LYS A 145 -1.55 -13.16 14.07
N ARG A 146 -1.92 -13.26 15.33
CA ARG A 146 -1.84 -12.12 16.27
C ARG A 146 -0.39 -11.70 16.52
N GLU A 147 0.51 -12.64 16.73
CA GLU A 147 1.94 -12.35 16.94
C GLU A 147 2.55 -11.70 15.68
N GLN A 148 2.23 -12.21 14.52
CA GLN A 148 2.66 -11.62 13.24
C GLN A 148 2.11 -10.19 13.07
N ALA A 149 0.84 -9.97 13.40
CA ALA A 149 0.21 -8.66 13.33
C ALA A 149 0.86 -7.66 14.30
N GLU A 150 1.10 -8.05 15.54
CA GLU A 150 1.76 -7.21 16.54
C GLU A 150 3.16 -6.79 16.10
N GLN A 151 3.93 -7.71 15.55
CA GLN A 151 5.26 -7.42 15.01
C GLN A 151 5.17 -6.45 13.84
N GLY A 152 4.27 -6.69 12.88
CA GLY A 152 4.06 -5.81 11.73
C GLY A 152 3.62 -4.40 12.13
N ILE A 153 2.74 -4.28 13.11
CA ILE A 153 2.28 -2.99 13.64
C ILE A 153 3.45 -2.23 14.28
N ARG A 154 4.29 -2.90 15.06
CA ARG A 154 5.49 -2.27 15.66
C ARG A 154 6.42 -1.74 14.58
N GLU A 155 6.73 -2.56 13.58
CA GLU A 155 7.61 -2.16 12.46
C GLU A 155 7.02 -1.01 11.65
N LEU A 156 5.72 -1.06 11.38
CA LEU A 156 5.02 0.01 10.65
C LEU A 156 5.05 1.34 11.43
N SER A 157 4.79 1.28 12.73
CA SER A 157 4.75 2.48 13.58
C SER A 157 6.10 3.21 13.69
N GLU A 158 7.21 2.52 13.47
CA GLU A 158 8.54 3.15 13.44
C GLU A 158 8.71 4.14 12.27
N HIS A 159 7.92 4.00 11.21
CA HIS A 159 8.02 4.79 9.98
C HIS A 159 6.79 5.65 9.71
N CYS A 160 5.79 5.62 10.56
CA CYS A 160 4.58 6.46 10.48
C CYS A 160 4.66 7.66 11.43
N ASP A 161 4.06 8.76 11.01
CA ASP A 161 3.89 9.96 11.83
C ASP A 161 2.69 9.83 12.76
#